data_e7a587239e09259948ab055a679daccb
#
_entry.id   e7a587239e09259948ab055a679daccb
#
_cell.length_a   1.000
_cell.length_b   1.000
_cell.length_c   1.000
_cell.angle_alpha   90.00
_cell.angle_beta   90.00
_cell.angle_gamma   90.00
#
_symmetry.space_group_name_H-M   'P 1'
#
loop_
_entity.id
_entity.type
_entity.pdbx_description
1 polymer ?
#
loop_
_entity_poly.entity_id
_entity_poly.type
_entity_poly.pdbx_seq_one_letter_code
_entity_poly.pdbx_strand_id
1 'polypeptide(L)'
;MLFVSLCKARAGTPKENIARRAQWQYPEGTQPVAEYWLQTTDPTVIVISEADSIAPMMSAVADWDDVFEFTVVPAIAAEEGLELAKQMMQG
;
A
#
# COMPACT_ATOMS: atom_id res chain seq x y z
N MET A 1 -1.44 0.37 -12.63
CA MET A 1 -0.97 -0.85 -11.94
C MET A 1 -1.39 -0.79 -10.48
N LEU A 2 -1.86 -1.90 -9.97
CA LEU A 2 -2.29 -2.01 -8.57
C LEU A 2 -1.11 -2.38 -7.69
N PHE A 3 -0.99 -1.70 -6.54
CA PHE A 3 0.04 -1.97 -5.53
C PHE A 3 -0.61 -2.22 -4.18
N VAL A 4 -0.04 -3.17 -3.44
CA VAL A 4 -0.41 -3.41 -2.04
C VAL A 4 0.79 -3.06 -1.18
N SER A 5 0.58 -2.15 -0.23
CA SER A 5 1.60 -1.75 0.73
C SER A 5 1.24 -2.32 2.09
N LEU A 6 2.17 -3.08 2.65
CA LEU A 6 2.05 -3.65 3.99
C LEU A 6 3.00 -2.87 4.89
N CYS A 7 2.45 -2.24 5.93
CA CYS A 7 3.20 -1.35 6.80
C CYS A 7 3.29 -1.95 8.19
N LYS A 8 4.50 -2.32 8.59
CA LYS A 8 4.77 -2.87 9.91
C LYS A 8 5.22 -1.74 10.83
N ALA A 9 4.60 -1.61 11.99
CA ALA A 9 4.97 -0.58 12.96
C ALA A 9 6.40 -0.81 13.46
N ARG A 10 7.20 0.26 13.45
CA ARG A 10 8.61 0.24 13.85
C ARG A 10 8.86 1.17 15.03
N ALA A 11 8.25 2.34 15.02
CA ALA A 11 8.51 3.37 16.02
C ALA A 11 7.30 4.30 16.14
N GLY A 12 7.34 5.20 17.14
CA GLY A 12 6.24 6.10 17.41
C GLY A 12 5.10 5.41 18.15
N THR A 13 4.08 6.18 18.49
CA THR A 13 2.87 5.66 19.12
C THR A 13 1.71 5.71 18.13
N PRO A 14 0.68 4.87 18.31
CA PRO A 14 -0.51 4.95 17.45
C PRO A 14 -1.11 6.36 17.44
N LYS A 15 -1.16 7.02 18.58
CA LYS A 15 -1.72 8.37 18.68
C LYS A 15 -0.94 9.38 17.82
N GLU A 16 0.38 9.35 17.90
CA GLU A 16 1.25 10.22 17.11
C GLU A 16 1.10 9.94 15.62
N ASN A 17 1.07 8.67 15.24
CA ASN A 17 0.99 8.26 13.85
C ASN A 17 -0.38 8.61 13.24
N ILE A 18 -1.45 8.47 14.00
CA ILE A 18 -2.81 8.85 13.56
C ILE A 18 -2.88 10.37 13.33
N ALA A 19 -2.35 11.16 14.27
CA ALA A 19 -2.32 12.62 14.14
C ALA A 19 -1.54 13.05 12.89
N ARG A 20 -0.40 12.42 12.64
CA ARG A 20 0.42 12.69 11.46
C ARG A 20 -0.30 12.28 10.18
N ARG A 21 -0.97 11.12 10.18
CA ARG A 21 -1.74 10.65 9.03
C ARG A 21 -2.85 11.62 8.65
N ALA A 22 -3.48 12.26 9.63
CA ALA A 22 -4.56 13.22 9.40
C ALA A 22 -4.09 14.44 8.60
N GLN A 23 -2.79 14.77 8.65
CA GLN A 23 -2.19 15.90 7.95
C GLN A 23 -1.46 15.50 6.67
N TRP A 24 -1.34 14.22 6.41
CA TRP A 24 -0.59 13.72 5.25
C TRP A 24 -1.53 13.42 4.08
N GLN A 25 -1.05 13.68 2.88
CA GLN A 25 -1.76 13.37 1.65
C GLN A 25 -0.95 12.40 0.81
N TYR A 26 -1.64 11.52 0.12
CA TYR A 26 -0.97 10.60 -0.80
C TYR A 26 -0.18 11.38 -1.86
N PRO A 27 1.00 10.87 -2.24
CA PRO A 27 1.79 11.50 -3.30
C PRO A 27 1.01 11.62 -4.59
N GLU A 28 1.32 12.67 -5.35
CA GLU A 28 0.75 12.85 -6.68
C GLU A 28 1.04 11.63 -7.54
N GLY A 29 0.05 11.22 -8.32
CA GLY A 29 0.16 10.01 -9.14
C GLY A 29 -0.34 8.75 -8.44
N THR A 30 -0.71 8.84 -7.17
CA THR A 30 -1.31 7.75 -6.42
C THR A 30 -2.83 7.93 -6.37
N GLN A 31 -3.56 6.87 -6.72
CA GLN A 31 -5.00 6.83 -6.50
C GLN A 31 -5.28 5.77 -5.45
N PRO A 32 -5.60 6.17 -4.22
CA PRO A 32 -5.89 5.20 -3.16
C PRO A 32 -7.21 4.47 -3.46
N VAL A 33 -7.18 3.14 -3.32
CA VAL A 33 -8.36 2.29 -3.47
C VAL A 33 -8.93 1.96 -2.09
N ALA A 34 -8.06 1.60 -1.15
CA ALA A 34 -8.46 1.25 0.21
C ALA A 34 -7.28 1.40 1.16
N GLU A 35 -7.58 1.75 2.38
CA GLU A 35 -6.59 1.81 3.46
C GLU A 35 -7.23 1.22 4.71
N TYR A 36 -6.57 0.24 5.32
CA TYR A 36 -7.07 -0.43 6.52
C TYR A 36 -6.06 -0.29 7.65
N TRP A 37 -6.53 0.07 8.82
CA TRP A 37 -5.74 0.14 10.04
C TRP A 37 -6.08 -1.08 10.88
N LEU A 38 -5.09 -1.89 11.15
CA LEU A 38 -5.25 -3.16 11.85
C LEU A 38 -4.79 -3.03 13.29
N GLN A 39 -5.39 -3.83 14.17
CA GLN A 39 -5.03 -3.85 15.59
C GLN A 39 -3.89 -4.84 15.84
N THR A 40 -2.89 -4.81 14.98
CA THR A 40 -1.68 -5.62 15.06
C THR A 40 -0.47 -4.76 14.72
N THR A 41 0.73 -5.28 14.96
CA THR A 41 1.97 -4.59 14.60
C THR A 41 2.54 -5.06 13.26
N ASP A 42 2.08 -6.20 12.73
CA ASP A 42 2.65 -6.76 11.50
C ASP A 42 1.59 -7.47 10.66
N PRO A 43 0.99 -6.79 9.70
CA PRO A 43 1.09 -5.35 9.42
C PRO A 43 0.14 -4.54 10.30
N THR A 44 0.50 -3.29 10.53
CA THR A 44 -0.37 -2.32 11.21
C THR A 44 -1.32 -1.65 10.22
N VAL A 45 -0.84 -1.39 9.01
CA VAL A 45 -1.63 -0.73 7.95
C VAL A 45 -1.48 -1.50 6.65
N ILE A 46 -2.59 -1.63 5.94
CA ILE A 46 -2.60 -2.16 4.56
C ILE A 46 -3.18 -1.07 3.67
N VAL A 47 -2.46 -0.72 2.60
CA VAL A 47 -2.93 0.24 1.61
C VAL A 47 -2.99 -0.43 0.25
N ILE A 48 -4.10 -0.27 -0.44
CA ILE A 48 -4.25 -0.71 -1.82
C ILE A 48 -4.38 0.55 -2.67
N SER A 49 -3.51 0.71 -3.65
CA SER A 49 -3.47 1.91 -4.47
C SER A 49 -3.22 1.59 -5.93
N GLU A 50 -3.66 2.51 -6.79
CA GLU A 50 -3.44 2.45 -8.22
C GLU A 50 -2.43 3.53 -8.60
N ALA A 51 -1.46 3.19 -9.44
CA ALA A 51 -0.47 4.14 -9.94
C ALA A 51 0.10 3.62 -11.26
N ASP A 52 0.61 4.54 -12.09
CA ASP A 52 1.22 4.16 -13.37
C ASP A 52 2.61 3.55 -13.19
N SER A 53 3.26 3.83 -12.08
CA SER A 53 4.60 3.32 -11.78
C SER A 53 4.79 3.18 -10.28
N ILE A 54 5.93 2.61 -9.89
CA ILE A 54 6.30 2.45 -8.47
C ILE A 54 6.71 3.79 -7.82
N ALA A 55 6.99 4.83 -8.61
CA ALA A 55 7.57 6.08 -8.11
C ALA A 55 6.74 6.74 -6.99
N PRO A 56 5.39 6.88 -7.11
CA PRO A 56 4.61 7.43 -5.99
C PRO A 56 4.70 6.59 -4.72
N MET A 57 4.85 5.26 -4.86
CA MET A 57 4.99 4.36 -3.70
C MET A 57 6.31 4.63 -2.99
N MET A 58 7.38 4.89 -3.74
CA MET A 58 8.68 5.24 -3.15
C MET A 58 8.61 6.55 -2.36
N SER A 59 7.86 7.53 -2.86
CA SER A 59 7.64 8.78 -2.13
C SER A 59 6.88 8.56 -0.82
N ALA A 60 5.84 7.73 -0.84
CA ALA A 60 5.08 7.41 0.37
C ALA A 60 5.96 6.68 1.40
N VAL A 61 6.78 5.74 0.95
CA VAL A 61 7.74 5.05 1.82
C VAL A 61 8.70 6.04 2.46
N ALA A 62 9.26 6.97 1.66
CA ALA A 62 10.19 7.98 2.16
C ALA A 62 9.55 8.89 3.21
N ASP A 63 8.25 9.16 3.09
CA ASP A 63 7.52 9.99 4.05
C ASP A 63 7.30 9.31 5.40
N TRP A 64 7.32 7.97 5.44
CA TRP A 64 6.89 7.21 6.61
C TRP A 64 7.89 6.16 7.11
N ASP A 65 9.05 6.03 6.50
CA ASP A 65 10.01 4.97 6.84
C ASP A 65 10.64 5.13 8.23
N ASP A 66 10.48 6.29 8.84
CA ASP A 66 10.93 6.52 10.22
C ASP A 66 10.06 5.77 11.25
N VAL A 67 8.79 5.53 10.94
CA VAL A 67 7.85 4.88 11.88
C VAL A 67 7.31 3.54 11.38
N PHE A 68 7.43 3.24 10.09
CA PHE A 68 6.97 1.99 9.50
C PHE A 68 8.06 1.33 8.66
N GLU A 69 8.06 0.01 8.68
CA GLU A 69 8.76 -0.82 7.72
C GLU A 69 7.76 -1.22 6.65
N PHE A 70 8.10 -0.96 5.39
CA PHE A 70 7.19 -1.17 4.26
C PHE A 70 7.55 -2.39 3.45
N THR A 71 6.52 -3.10 3.00
CA THR A 71 6.61 -4.08 1.92
C THR A 71 5.61 -3.64 0.86
N VAL A 72 6.08 -3.27 -0.32
CA VAL A 72 5.22 -2.82 -1.42
C VAL A 72 5.34 -3.83 -2.54
N VAL A 73 4.20 -4.39 -2.95
CA VAL A 73 4.17 -5.40 -4.01
C VAL A 73 3.16 -5.02 -5.09
N PRO A 74 3.46 -5.31 -6.36
CA PRO A 74 2.46 -5.20 -7.40
C PRO A 74 1.40 -6.29 -7.23
N ALA A 75 0.18 -6.00 -7.62
CA ALA A 75 -0.93 -6.91 -7.46
C ALA A 75 -1.83 -6.87 -8.68
N ILE A 76 -2.67 -7.88 -8.81
CA ILE A 76 -3.69 -7.95 -9.84
C ILE A 76 -4.99 -8.37 -9.16
N ALA A 77 -6.10 -7.75 -9.58
CA ALA A 77 -7.40 -8.17 -9.07
C ALA A 77 -7.69 -9.61 -9.49
N ALA A 78 -8.38 -10.36 -8.64
CA ALA A 78 -8.67 -11.77 -8.91
C ALA A 78 -9.41 -11.97 -10.23
N GLU A 79 -10.31 -11.07 -10.59
CA GLU A 79 -11.04 -11.15 -11.86
C GLU A 79 -10.10 -11.10 -13.07
N GLU A 80 -9.16 -10.15 -13.06
CA GLU A 80 -8.14 -10.05 -14.09
C GLU A 80 -7.22 -11.26 -14.09
N GLY A 81 -6.83 -11.70 -12.91
CA GLY A 81 -5.98 -12.88 -12.76
C GLY A 81 -6.63 -14.13 -13.33
N LEU A 82 -7.92 -14.33 -13.07
CA LEU A 82 -8.67 -15.47 -13.62
C LEU A 82 -8.79 -15.38 -15.15
N GLU A 83 -8.98 -14.19 -15.68
CA GLU A 83 -9.04 -14.02 -17.13
C GLU A 83 -7.71 -14.34 -17.81
N LEU A 84 -6.61 -13.86 -17.23
CA LEU A 84 -5.28 -14.21 -17.72
C LEU A 84 -5.00 -15.69 -17.63
N ALA A 85 -5.40 -16.33 -16.53
CA ALA A 85 -5.23 -17.78 -16.36
C ALA A 85 -5.99 -18.56 -17.43
N LYS A 86 -7.21 -18.15 -17.77
CA LYS A 86 -7.98 -18.77 -18.84
C LYS A 86 -7.28 -18.66 -20.18
N GLN A 87 -6.74 -17.48 -20.50
CA GLN A 87 -6.00 -17.27 -21.74
C GLN A 87 -4.75 -18.14 -21.80
N MET A 88 -4.04 -18.26 -20.69
CA MET A 88 -2.84 -19.09 -20.61
C MET A 88 -3.16 -20.58 -20.77
N MET A 89 -4.31 -21.03 -20.27
CA MET A 89 -4.73 -22.43 -20.35
C MET A 89 -5.26 -22.80 -21.72
N GLN A 90 -5.72 -21.85 -22.50
CA GLN A 90 -6.24 -22.06 -23.86
C GLN A 90 -5.14 -22.05 -24.93
N GLY A 91 -4.01 -21.48 -24.59
CA GLY A 91 -2.86 -21.40 -25.47
C GLY A 91 -2.07 -22.69 -25.51
#